data_61423bde2820e090eb653f9c25287fda
#
_entry.id   61423bde2820e090eb653f9c25287fda
#
_cell.length_a   1.000
_cell.length_b   1.000
_cell.length_c   1.000
_cell.angle_alpha   90.00
_cell.angle_beta   90.00
_cell.angle_gamma   90.00
#
_symmetry.space_group_name_H-M   'P 1'
#
loop_
_entity.id
_entity.type
_entity.pdbx_description
1 polymer ?
#
loop_
_entity_poly.entity_id
_entity_poly.type
_entity_poly.pdbx_seq_one_letter_code
_entity_poly.pdbx_strand_id
1 'polypeptide(L)'
;NKYQLAKSSAERVFGLLGREPSVTSPTDPYVPDGVEGRVEFEDVSFSYDGREQVVDGVTLDVSPGDTVGLAGPTGAGKSTLVSLVPRLHDVDAGAVTVDDVDVREYDLQALRGEIAVVEQTPYLFSGTVAENVAYGDADALDAERRGDDSHRDRVVAAARAAAAHEFIQALPDGYDTQIGERGVKLSGGQRQRLAIARALLNDPAIIVFDEATSDVDTETEELIQESLDRLIADRTAFVIAHRLSTVRDADRIVVMEDGTVVESGTHDDLLAQEGDYAALWAAQADQGPERPLAG
;
A
#
# COMPACT_ATOMS: atom_id res chain seq x y z
N ASN A 1 -2.48 26.97 -39.19
CA ASN A 1 -1.70 26.50 -38.04
C ASN A 1 -2.48 26.47 -36.71
N LYS A 2 -3.20 27.56 -36.32
CA LYS A 2 -3.97 27.56 -35.06
C LYS A 2 -5.13 26.55 -35.04
N TYR A 3 -5.82 26.35 -36.16
CA TYR A 3 -6.92 25.38 -36.29
C TYR A 3 -6.41 23.94 -36.16
N GLN A 4 -5.29 23.60 -36.79
CA GLN A 4 -4.68 22.28 -36.69
C GLN A 4 -4.19 21.97 -35.27
N LEU A 5 -3.61 22.96 -34.59
CA LEU A 5 -3.18 22.83 -33.19
C LEU A 5 -4.40 22.59 -32.27
N ALA A 6 -5.46 23.40 -32.45
CA ALA A 6 -6.70 23.24 -31.69
C ALA A 6 -7.36 21.86 -31.93
N LYS A 7 -7.40 21.40 -33.17
CA LYS A 7 -7.92 20.06 -33.53
C LYS A 7 -7.11 18.96 -32.87
N SER A 8 -5.78 18.99 -32.99
CA SER A 8 -4.89 17.99 -32.37
C SER A 8 -5.00 17.97 -30.84
N SER A 9 -5.14 19.16 -30.20
CA SER A 9 -5.35 19.25 -28.76
C SER A 9 -6.71 18.70 -28.35
N ALA A 10 -7.77 18.99 -29.11
CA ALA A 10 -9.10 18.45 -28.87
C ALA A 10 -9.13 16.93 -29.04
N GLU A 11 -8.51 16.38 -30.09
CA GLU A 11 -8.41 14.93 -30.31
C GLU A 11 -7.73 14.22 -29.13
N ARG A 12 -6.67 14.80 -28.55
CA ARG A 12 -6.00 14.25 -27.37
C ARG A 12 -6.91 14.29 -26.14
N VAL A 13 -7.57 15.41 -25.89
CA VAL A 13 -8.47 15.58 -24.73
C VAL A 13 -9.66 14.63 -24.87
N PHE A 14 -10.35 14.61 -26.01
CA PHE A 14 -11.48 13.70 -26.23
C PHE A 14 -11.05 12.23 -26.28
N GLY A 15 -9.86 11.92 -26.80
CA GLY A 15 -9.31 10.58 -26.76
C GLY A 15 -9.01 10.10 -25.33
N LEU A 16 -8.64 11.00 -24.42
CA LEU A 16 -8.48 10.67 -23.01
C LEU A 16 -9.83 10.53 -22.29
N LEU A 17 -10.76 11.47 -22.52
CA LEU A 17 -12.10 11.43 -21.92
C LEU A 17 -12.95 10.24 -22.42
N GLY A 18 -12.67 9.73 -23.62
CA GLY A 18 -13.35 8.57 -24.18
C GLY A 18 -12.73 7.23 -23.80
N ARG A 19 -11.70 7.19 -22.93
CA ARG A 19 -11.16 5.92 -22.43
C ARG A 19 -12.08 5.37 -21.36
N GLU A 20 -12.59 4.19 -21.59
CA GLU A 20 -13.28 3.43 -20.55
C GLU A 20 -12.25 2.82 -19.58
N PRO A 21 -12.51 2.83 -18.27
CA PRO A 21 -11.68 2.11 -17.32
C PRO A 21 -11.64 0.61 -17.65
N SER A 22 -10.49 -0.01 -17.53
CA SER A 22 -10.34 -1.45 -17.75
C SER A 22 -11.00 -2.28 -16.65
N VAL A 23 -11.11 -1.73 -15.44
CA VAL A 23 -11.74 -2.36 -14.26
C VAL A 23 -12.90 -1.48 -13.81
N THR A 24 -14.09 -2.07 -13.72
CA THR A 24 -15.33 -1.41 -13.30
C THR A 24 -16.11 -2.32 -12.35
N SER A 25 -16.97 -1.75 -11.50
CA SER A 25 -17.92 -2.53 -10.72
C SER A 25 -18.87 -3.30 -11.64
N PRO A 26 -19.30 -4.51 -11.29
CA PRO A 26 -20.30 -5.25 -12.05
C PRO A 26 -21.68 -4.54 -12.00
N THR A 27 -22.64 -5.01 -12.81
CA THR A 27 -23.97 -4.39 -12.89
C THR A 27 -24.79 -4.55 -11.60
N ASP A 28 -24.55 -5.64 -10.87
CA ASP A 28 -25.18 -5.94 -9.57
C ASP A 28 -24.06 -6.24 -8.56
N PRO A 29 -23.39 -5.19 -8.03
CA PRO A 29 -22.20 -5.37 -7.22
C PRO A 29 -22.52 -5.82 -5.80
N TYR A 30 -21.67 -6.69 -5.25
CA TYR A 30 -21.69 -7.01 -3.84
C TYR A 30 -21.15 -5.83 -3.02
N VAL A 31 -21.91 -5.42 -2.02
CA VAL A 31 -21.52 -4.38 -1.05
C VAL A 31 -21.58 -5.02 0.33
N PRO A 32 -20.46 -5.25 1.03
CA PRO A 32 -20.46 -5.85 2.37
C PRO A 32 -20.95 -4.88 3.43
N ASP A 33 -21.54 -5.40 4.50
CA ASP A 33 -21.82 -4.63 5.73
C ASP A 33 -20.56 -4.42 6.59
N GLY A 34 -19.45 -5.07 6.25
CA GLY A 34 -18.12 -5.05 6.87
C GLY A 34 -17.28 -6.18 6.29
N VAL A 35 -15.96 -6.08 6.44
CA VAL A 35 -14.98 -7.06 5.95
C VAL A 35 -14.18 -7.58 7.14
N GLU A 36 -14.09 -8.94 7.27
CA GLU A 36 -13.24 -9.58 8.29
C GLU A 36 -11.77 -9.58 7.86
N GLY A 37 -11.52 -9.61 6.55
CA GLY A 37 -10.21 -9.49 5.95
C GLY A 37 -9.53 -10.81 5.61
N ARG A 38 -10.28 -11.92 5.43
CA ARG A 38 -9.71 -13.13 4.82
C ARG A 38 -9.40 -12.88 3.36
N VAL A 39 -8.20 -13.21 2.92
CA VAL A 39 -7.78 -13.06 1.51
C VAL A 39 -7.28 -14.39 0.97
N GLU A 40 -7.84 -14.83 -0.15
CA GLU A 40 -7.40 -16.05 -0.82
C GLU A 40 -7.00 -15.74 -2.27
N PHE A 41 -5.90 -16.36 -2.71
CA PHE A 41 -5.46 -16.41 -4.09
C PHE A 41 -5.61 -17.87 -4.53
N GLU A 42 -6.42 -18.13 -5.55
CA GLU A 42 -6.70 -19.48 -6.07
C GLU A 42 -6.13 -19.61 -7.48
N ASP A 43 -4.98 -20.26 -7.63
CA ASP A 43 -4.31 -20.51 -8.92
C ASP A 43 -4.19 -19.24 -9.77
N VAL A 44 -3.76 -18.15 -9.15
CA VAL A 44 -3.77 -16.80 -9.73
C VAL A 44 -2.62 -16.64 -10.70
N SER A 45 -2.96 -16.23 -11.94
CA SER A 45 -1.97 -15.83 -12.94
C SER A 45 -2.32 -14.45 -13.51
N PHE A 46 -1.29 -13.63 -13.74
CA PHE A 46 -1.47 -12.26 -14.24
C PHE A 46 -0.28 -11.79 -15.07
N SER A 47 -0.59 -11.03 -16.13
CA SER A 47 0.37 -10.32 -16.97
C SER A 47 -0.14 -8.91 -17.30
N TYR A 48 0.77 -7.93 -17.42
CA TYR A 48 0.38 -6.55 -17.79
C TYR A 48 0.04 -6.39 -19.28
N ASP A 49 0.65 -7.18 -20.15
CA ASP A 49 0.55 -7.06 -21.60
C ASP A 49 0.13 -8.34 -22.32
N GLY A 50 -0.22 -9.38 -21.57
CA GLY A 50 -0.62 -10.69 -22.08
C GLY A 50 0.52 -11.52 -22.69
N ARG A 51 1.78 -11.15 -22.45
CA ARG A 51 2.94 -11.84 -23.04
C ARG A 51 3.81 -12.54 -22.01
N GLU A 52 4.15 -11.83 -20.94
CA GLU A 52 5.01 -12.34 -19.89
C GLU A 52 4.22 -12.39 -18.58
N GLN A 53 4.08 -13.57 -18.00
CA GLN A 53 3.42 -13.73 -16.72
C GLN A 53 4.30 -13.15 -15.63
N VAL A 54 3.73 -12.24 -14.83
CA VAL A 54 4.38 -11.60 -13.68
C VAL A 54 3.98 -12.32 -12.39
N VAL A 55 2.80 -12.95 -12.39
CA VAL A 55 2.32 -13.87 -11.36
C VAL A 55 1.85 -15.12 -12.07
N ASP A 56 2.27 -16.31 -11.62
CA ASP A 56 2.01 -17.59 -12.29
C ASP A 56 1.59 -18.67 -11.30
N GLY A 57 0.29 -19.04 -11.33
CA GLY A 57 -0.28 -20.14 -10.55
C GLY A 57 -0.17 -19.98 -9.03
N VAL A 58 -0.22 -18.74 -8.52
CA VAL A 58 -0.09 -18.49 -7.09
C VAL A 58 -1.34 -18.90 -6.33
N THR A 59 -1.16 -19.75 -5.31
CA THR A 59 -2.19 -20.15 -4.34
C THR A 59 -1.73 -19.79 -2.94
N LEU A 60 -2.52 -18.97 -2.24
CA LEU A 60 -2.23 -18.47 -0.89
C LEU A 60 -3.54 -18.18 -0.17
N ASP A 61 -3.68 -18.67 1.05
CA ASP A 61 -4.79 -18.38 1.96
C ASP A 61 -4.25 -17.59 3.17
N VAL A 62 -4.87 -16.45 3.46
CA VAL A 62 -4.48 -15.55 4.54
C VAL A 62 -5.69 -15.33 5.44
N SER A 63 -5.58 -15.73 6.71
CA SER A 63 -6.65 -15.58 7.69
C SER A 63 -6.83 -14.12 8.13
N PRO A 64 -8.03 -13.73 8.58
CA PRO A 64 -8.22 -12.43 9.20
C PRO A 64 -7.24 -12.17 10.33
N GLY A 65 -6.60 -11.01 10.31
CA GLY A 65 -5.64 -10.58 11.33
C GLY A 65 -4.21 -11.11 11.16
N ASP A 66 -3.94 -11.98 10.17
CA ASP A 66 -2.59 -12.48 9.90
C ASP A 66 -1.74 -11.40 9.19
N THR A 67 -0.47 -11.33 9.55
CA THR A 67 0.55 -10.57 8.83
C THR A 67 1.34 -11.49 7.92
N VAL A 68 1.31 -11.21 6.61
CA VAL A 68 2.07 -11.94 5.60
C VAL A 68 3.22 -11.09 5.06
N GLY A 69 4.45 -11.53 5.31
CA GLY A 69 5.65 -10.94 4.73
C GLY A 69 5.94 -11.50 3.34
N LEU A 70 6.11 -10.63 2.35
CA LEU A 70 6.49 -11.02 0.99
C LEU A 70 7.98 -10.75 0.78
N ALA A 71 8.77 -11.81 0.56
CA ALA A 71 10.21 -11.76 0.32
C ALA A 71 10.56 -12.25 -1.10
N GLY A 72 11.76 -11.94 -1.56
CA GLY A 72 12.26 -12.35 -2.88
C GLY A 72 12.91 -11.22 -3.66
N PRO A 73 13.56 -11.50 -4.78
CA PRO A 73 14.28 -10.50 -5.58
C PRO A 73 13.35 -9.44 -6.18
N THR A 74 13.94 -8.33 -6.61
CA THR A 74 13.21 -7.31 -7.37
C THR A 74 12.72 -7.92 -8.69
N GLY A 75 11.44 -7.68 -9.04
CA GLY A 75 10.81 -8.26 -10.22
C GLY A 75 10.14 -9.63 -9.99
N ALA A 76 10.23 -10.22 -8.79
CA ALA A 76 9.60 -11.52 -8.49
C ALA A 76 8.06 -11.51 -8.47
N GLY A 77 7.40 -10.37 -8.70
CA GLY A 77 5.94 -10.30 -8.77
C GLY A 77 5.25 -9.86 -7.46
N LYS A 78 5.98 -9.59 -6.36
CA LYS A 78 5.42 -9.27 -5.04
C LYS A 78 4.41 -8.11 -5.06
N SER A 79 4.82 -6.94 -5.54
CA SER A 79 3.95 -5.75 -5.62
C SER A 79 2.77 -5.97 -6.58
N THR A 80 2.97 -6.76 -7.63
CA THR A 80 1.90 -7.14 -8.55
C THR A 80 0.87 -8.02 -7.83
N LEU A 81 1.31 -9.06 -7.13
CA LEU A 81 0.42 -9.97 -6.39
C LEU A 81 -0.52 -9.20 -5.45
N VAL A 82 0.04 -8.35 -4.59
CA VAL A 82 -0.78 -7.58 -3.63
C VAL A 82 -1.65 -6.51 -4.28
N SER A 83 -1.28 -6.02 -5.47
CA SER A 83 -2.09 -5.05 -6.23
C SER A 83 -3.39 -5.65 -6.78
N LEU A 84 -3.50 -6.98 -6.83
CA LEU A 84 -4.70 -7.70 -7.24
C LEU A 84 -5.77 -7.70 -6.14
N VAL A 85 -5.39 -7.56 -4.85
CA VAL A 85 -6.34 -7.52 -3.74
C VAL A 85 -7.31 -6.34 -3.83
N PRO A 86 -6.84 -5.06 -4.00
CA PRO A 86 -7.72 -3.92 -4.24
C PRO A 86 -8.26 -3.86 -5.68
N ARG A 87 -8.08 -4.95 -6.44
CA ARG A 87 -8.51 -5.06 -7.84
C ARG A 87 -8.05 -3.85 -8.67
N LEU A 88 -6.74 -3.55 -8.63
CA LEU A 88 -6.16 -2.57 -9.57
C LEU A 88 -6.10 -3.15 -10.99
N HIS A 89 -6.06 -4.47 -11.10
CA HIS A 89 -6.12 -5.25 -12.31
C HIS A 89 -7.00 -6.49 -12.08
N ASP A 90 -7.65 -7.00 -13.13
CA ASP A 90 -8.29 -8.31 -13.11
C ASP A 90 -7.27 -9.39 -13.45
N VAL A 91 -7.36 -10.55 -12.81
CA VAL A 91 -6.47 -11.71 -13.07
C VAL A 91 -6.73 -12.31 -14.45
N ASP A 92 -5.69 -12.86 -15.06
CA ASP A 92 -5.81 -13.58 -16.35
C ASP A 92 -6.39 -14.99 -16.14
N ALA A 93 -6.05 -15.65 -15.02
CA ALA A 93 -6.57 -16.94 -14.60
C ALA A 93 -6.67 -17.01 -13.08
N GLY A 94 -7.51 -17.90 -12.58
CA GLY A 94 -7.77 -18.06 -11.16
C GLY A 94 -8.70 -17.01 -10.58
N ALA A 95 -8.66 -16.86 -9.26
CA ALA A 95 -9.49 -15.89 -8.53
C ALA A 95 -8.73 -15.31 -7.33
N VAL A 96 -9.03 -14.05 -6.99
CA VAL A 96 -8.70 -13.44 -5.70
C VAL A 96 -10.02 -13.20 -4.99
N THR A 97 -10.15 -13.70 -3.75
CA THR A 97 -11.35 -13.50 -2.95
C THR A 97 -11.03 -12.72 -1.67
N VAL A 98 -12.00 -11.95 -1.22
CA VAL A 98 -12.01 -11.31 0.10
C VAL A 98 -13.26 -11.82 0.81
N ASP A 99 -13.09 -12.42 2.01
CA ASP A 99 -14.17 -13.05 2.77
C ASP A 99 -15.04 -13.99 1.90
N ASP A 100 -14.37 -14.91 1.18
CA ASP A 100 -14.98 -15.91 0.29
C ASP A 100 -15.74 -15.34 -0.93
N VAL A 101 -15.67 -14.03 -1.19
CA VAL A 101 -16.30 -13.38 -2.36
C VAL A 101 -15.22 -12.91 -3.33
N ASP A 102 -15.36 -13.25 -4.61
CA ASP A 102 -14.44 -12.81 -5.67
C ASP A 102 -14.41 -11.29 -5.76
N VAL A 103 -13.21 -10.70 -5.79
CA VAL A 103 -13.03 -9.23 -5.87
C VAL A 103 -13.70 -8.63 -7.13
N ARG A 104 -13.98 -9.46 -8.14
CA ARG A 104 -14.69 -9.05 -9.37
C ARG A 104 -16.18 -8.84 -9.15
N GLU A 105 -16.75 -9.40 -8.08
CA GLU A 105 -18.16 -9.27 -7.72
C GLU A 105 -18.44 -8.04 -6.85
N TYR A 106 -17.42 -7.50 -6.21
CA TYR A 106 -17.54 -6.33 -5.33
C TYR A 106 -17.86 -5.04 -6.08
N ASP A 107 -18.57 -4.14 -5.39
CA ASP A 107 -18.46 -2.71 -5.70
C ASP A 107 -17.03 -2.25 -5.43
N LEU A 108 -16.41 -1.63 -6.43
CA LEU A 108 -14.99 -1.23 -6.33
C LEU A 108 -14.74 -0.20 -5.23
N GLN A 109 -15.69 0.68 -4.97
CA GLN A 109 -15.52 1.69 -3.93
C GLN A 109 -15.65 1.05 -2.54
N ALA A 110 -16.59 0.14 -2.36
CA ALA A 110 -16.77 -0.61 -1.13
C ALA A 110 -15.54 -1.48 -0.84
N LEU A 111 -15.06 -2.27 -1.82
CA LEU A 111 -13.84 -3.09 -1.66
C LEU A 111 -12.62 -2.25 -1.28
N ARG A 112 -12.38 -1.17 -2.01
CA ARG A 112 -11.20 -0.30 -1.79
C ARG A 112 -11.32 0.54 -0.53
N GLY A 113 -12.52 0.74 -0.01
CA GLY A 113 -12.75 1.35 1.30
C GLY A 113 -12.20 0.50 2.45
N GLU A 114 -12.21 -0.81 2.29
CA GLU A 114 -11.74 -1.79 3.28
C GLU A 114 -10.25 -2.14 3.15
N ILE A 115 -9.55 -1.55 2.16
CA ILE A 115 -8.16 -1.86 1.86
C ILE A 115 -7.34 -0.58 1.85
N ALA A 116 -6.34 -0.47 2.72
CA ALA A 116 -5.37 0.62 2.64
C ALA A 116 -4.07 0.14 1.97
N VAL A 117 -3.56 0.96 1.05
CA VAL A 117 -2.26 0.74 0.41
C VAL A 117 -1.32 1.86 0.82
N VAL A 118 -0.21 1.49 1.46
CA VAL A 118 0.87 2.41 1.82
C VAL A 118 2.06 2.10 0.93
N GLU A 119 2.25 2.96 -0.08
CA GLU A 119 3.29 2.78 -1.10
C GLU A 119 4.68 3.17 -0.58
N GLN A 120 5.72 2.61 -1.20
CA GLN A 120 7.13 2.96 -1.00
C GLN A 120 7.38 4.48 -1.07
N THR A 121 6.82 5.15 -2.04
CA THR A 121 6.90 6.60 -2.20
C THR A 121 5.50 7.20 -2.18
N PRO A 122 4.98 7.52 -0.98
CA PRO A 122 3.62 8.00 -0.85
C PRO A 122 3.38 9.27 -1.63
N TYR A 123 2.31 9.28 -2.41
CA TYR A 123 1.87 10.48 -3.11
C TYR A 123 1.11 11.42 -2.16
N LEU A 124 1.50 12.70 -2.18
CA LEU A 124 0.80 13.76 -1.47
C LEU A 124 0.10 14.67 -2.48
N PHE A 125 -1.19 14.86 -2.26
CA PHE A 125 -2.01 15.76 -3.07
C PHE A 125 -1.72 17.21 -2.72
N SER A 126 -1.89 18.10 -3.70
CA SER A 126 -1.82 19.54 -3.44
C SER A 126 -3.00 19.95 -2.57
N GLY A 127 -2.73 20.47 -1.38
CA GLY A 127 -3.72 20.83 -0.38
C GLY A 127 -3.08 20.97 1.01
N THR A 128 -3.89 21.04 2.04
CA THR A 128 -3.38 21.11 3.42
C THR A 128 -2.90 19.75 3.91
N VAL A 129 -2.14 19.74 5.01
CA VAL A 129 -1.78 18.50 5.72
C VAL A 129 -3.04 17.76 6.16
N ALA A 130 -4.04 18.49 6.71
CA ALA A 130 -5.30 17.90 7.14
C ALA A 130 -6.04 17.22 5.99
N GLU A 131 -6.18 17.89 4.84
CA GLU A 131 -6.79 17.29 3.64
C GLU A 131 -6.04 16.04 3.18
N ASN A 132 -4.72 16.03 3.26
CA ASN A 132 -3.94 14.86 2.89
C ASN A 132 -4.13 13.66 3.84
N VAL A 133 -4.29 13.89 5.14
CA VAL A 133 -4.65 12.81 6.08
C VAL A 133 -6.10 12.39 5.86
N ALA A 134 -7.02 13.35 5.70
CA ALA A 134 -8.45 13.12 5.48
C ALA A 134 -8.76 12.39 4.17
N TYR A 135 -7.81 12.32 3.23
CA TYR A 135 -8.03 11.69 1.92
C TYR A 135 -8.41 10.19 2.00
N GLY A 136 -8.16 9.54 3.13
CA GLY A 136 -8.60 8.16 3.40
C GLY A 136 -10.10 8.02 3.72
N ASP A 137 -10.76 9.12 4.09
CA ASP A 137 -12.18 9.15 4.49
C ASP A 137 -12.87 10.30 3.74
N ALA A 138 -13.83 9.95 2.87
CA ALA A 138 -14.47 10.92 1.99
C ALA A 138 -15.25 12.00 2.76
N ASP A 139 -15.89 11.64 3.87
CA ASP A 139 -16.67 12.58 4.69
C ASP A 139 -15.73 13.54 5.42
N ALA A 140 -14.61 13.04 5.95
CA ALA A 140 -13.58 13.85 6.58
C ALA A 140 -12.93 14.80 5.57
N LEU A 141 -12.61 14.32 4.36
CA LEU A 141 -12.04 15.15 3.30
C LEU A 141 -13.00 16.28 2.87
N ASP A 142 -14.28 15.96 2.71
CA ASP A 142 -15.30 16.94 2.35
C ASP A 142 -15.53 17.95 3.47
N ALA A 143 -15.46 17.55 4.74
CA ALA A 143 -15.52 18.47 5.88
C ALA A 143 -14.32 19.43 5.87
N GLU A 144 -13.09 18.91 5.76
CA GLU A 144 -11.87 19.75 5.70
C GLU A 144 -11.93 20.77 4.54
N ARG A 145 -12.36 20.35 3.34
CA ARG A 145 -12.51 21.23 2.17
C ARG A 145 -13.55 22.34 2.34
N ARG A 146 -14.57 22.11 3.17
CA ARG A 146 -15.59 23.11 3.50
C ARG A 146 -15.19 23.99 4.68
N GLY A 147 -14.04 23.72 5.34
CA GLY A 147 -13.63 24.39 6.57
C GLY A 147 -14.51 24.00 7.77
N ASP A 148 -15.02 22.77 7.78
CA ASP A 148 -15.81 22.20 8.87
C ASP A 148 -14.90 21.32 9.74
N ASP A 149 -14.66 21.76 10.96
CA ASP A 149 -13.76 21.07 11.91
C ASP A 149 -14.38 19.81 12.55
N SER A 150 -15.55 19.37 12.11
CA SER A 150 -16.28 18.24 12.71
C SER A 150 -15.48 16.91 12.71
N HIS A 151 -14.56 16.74 11.77
CA HIS A 151 -13.70 15.57 11.66
C HIS A 151 -12.25 15.82 12.10
N ARG A 152 -11.90 17.05 12.46
CA ARG A 152 -10.52 17.47 12.81
C ARG A 152 -9.92 16.62 13.95
N ASP A 153 -10.70 16.28 14.96
CA ASP A 153 -10.23 15.45 16.07
C ASP A 153 -9.83 14.04 15.62
N ARG A 154 -10.54 13.46 14.64
CA ARG A 154 -10.19 12.15 14.04
C ARG A 154 -8.90 12.25 13.23
N VAL A 155 -8.74 13.31 12.44
CA VAL A 155 -7.51 13.60 11.67
C VAL A 155 -6.31 13.74 12.61
N VAL A 156 -6.46 14.48 13.71
CA VAL A 156 -5.42 14.66 14.72
C VAL A 156 -5.10 13.34 15.44
N ALA A 157 -6.11 12.53 15.76
CA ALA A 157 -5.91 11.23 16.40
C ALA A 157 -5.13 10.26 15.48
N ALA A 158 -5.49 10.18 14.21
CA ALA A 158 -4.78 9.39 13.21
C ALA A 158 -3.32 9.87 13.03
N ALA A 159 -3.09 11.18 12.97
CA ALA A 159 -1.75 11.76 12.89
C ALA A 159 -0.90 11.45 14.15
N ARG A 160 -1.49 11.43 15.32
CA ARG A 160 -0.81 11.02 16.57
C ARG A 160 -0.44 9.55 16.55
N ALA A 161 -1.36 8.69 16.14
CA ALA A 161 -1.11 7.25 16.04
C ALA A 161 0.01 6.93 15.03
N ALA A 162 0.13 7.73 13.97
CA ALA A 162 1.19 7.66 12.96
C ALA A 162 2.48 8.41 13.36
N ALA A 163 2.64 8.85 14.61
CA ALA A 163 3.76 9.68 15.07
C ALA A 163 4.02 10.92 14.17
N ALA A 164 2.98 11.45 13.53
CA ALA A 164 3.06 12.59 12.61
C ALA A 164 2.72 13.92 13.29
N HIS A 165 1.99 13.90 14.41
CA HIS A 165 1.46 15.11 15.06
C HIS A 165 2.53 16.14 15.40
N GLU A 166 3.66 15.72 15.98
CA GLU A 166 4.70 16.63 16.45
C GLU A 166 5.36 17.39 15.30
N PHE A 167 5.73 16.71 14.22
CA PHE A 167 6.29 17.42 13.08
C PHE A 167 5.24 18.32 12.39
N ILE A 168 3.96 17.91 12.36
CA ILE A 168 2.88 18.73 11.81
C ILE A 168 2.74 20.03 12.62
N GLN A 169 2.76 19.94 13.94
CA GLN A 169 2.69 21.12 14.82
C GLN A 169 3.90 22.07 14.65
N ALA A 170 5.04 21.55 14.21
CA ALA A 170 6.24 22.34 13.94
C ALA A 170 6.20 23.06 12.56
N LEU A 171 5.22 22.74 11.69
CA LEU A 171 5.02 23.44 10.42
C LEU A 171 4.41 24.83 10.66
N PRO A 172 4.62 25.82 9.75
CA PRO A 172 4.20 27.19 9.94
C PRO A 172 2.73 27.37 10.33
N ASP A 173 1.82 26.62 9.66
CA ASP A 173 0.38 26.68 9.88
C ASP A 173 -0.18 25.34 10.42
N GLY A 174 0.68 24.48 10.99
CA GLY A 174 0.28 23.19 11.52
C GLY A 174 -0.46 22.32 10.49
N TYR A 175 -1.65 21.85 10.84
CA TYR A 175 -2.51 21.04 9.95
C TYR A 175 -3.01 21.78 8.72
N ASP A 176 -3.05 23.11 8.74
CA ASP A 176 -3.50 23.95 7.63
C ASP A 176 -2.35 24.33 6.68
N THR A 177 -1.13 23.85 6.98
CA THR A 177 0.04 24.05 6.11
C THR A 177 -0.21 23.44 4.74
N GLN A 178 -0.03 24.24 3.68
CA GLN A 178 -0.11 23.77 2.29
C GLN A 178 1.10 22.92 1.93
N ILE A 179 0.86 21.72 1.41
CA ILE A 179 1.87 20.76 0.94
C ILE A 179 1.59 20.35 -0.51
N GLY A 180 2.51 19.62 -1.14
CA GLY A 180 2.43 19.23 -2.55
C GLY A 180 3.36 20.07 -3.43
N GLU A 181 3.07 20.13 -4.75
CA GLU A 181 3.99 20.73 -5.75
C GLU A 181 4.38 22.18 -5.47
N ARG A 182 3.51 22.98 -4.84
CA ARG A 182 3.71 24.41 -4.56
C ARG A 182 3.78 24.75 -3.08
N GLY A 183 3.71 23.75 -2.21
CA GLY A 183 3.71 23.90 -0.76
C GLY A 183 5.05 23.57 -0.11
N VAL A 184 5.02 23.39 1.22
CA VAL A 184 6.16 22.96 2.01
C VAL A 184 6.60 21.56 1.57
N LYS A 185 7.91 21.39 1.37
CA LYS A 185 8.48 20.06 1.07
C LYS A 185 8.68 19.28 2.36
N LEU A 186 8.15 18.09 2.39
CA LEU A 186 8.31 17.15 3.49
C LEU A 186 9.46 16.15 3.20
N SER A 187 10.12 15.66 4.26
CA SER A 187 11.09 14.58 4.16
C SER A 187 10.42 13.26 3.77
N GLY A 188 11.19 12.24 3.37
CA GLY A 188 10.69 10.89 3.07
C GLY A 188 9.88 10.31 4.23
N GLY A 189 10.47 10.30 5.43
CA GLY A 189 9.81 9.79 6.64
C GLY A 189 8.58 10.59 7.06
N GLN A 190 8.54 11.91 6.82
CA GLN A 190 7.32 12.72 7.06
C GLN A 190 6.20 12.33 6.10
N ARG A 191 6.51 12.12 4.81
CA ARG A 191 5.52 11.63 3.83
C ARG A 191 4.98 10.27 4.20
N GLN A 192 5.87 9.35 4.61
CA GLN A 192 5.48 7.99 5.02
C GLN A 192 4.52 8.02 6.21
N ARG A 193 4.83 8.80 7.25
CA ARG A 193 3.95 8.95 8.43
C ARG A 193 2.60 9.60 8.08
N LEU A 194 2.53 10.50 7.11
CA LEU A 194 1.25 11.03 6.62
C LEU A 194 0.44 9.95 5.88
N ALA A 195 1.10 9.08 5.10
CA ALA A 195 0.42 7.97 4.42
C ALA A 195 -0.12 6.94 5.44
N ILE A 196 0.65 6.65 6.49
CA ILE A 196 0.19 5.80 7.60
C ILE A 196 -0.99 6.47 8.33
N ALA A 197 -0.94 7.78 8.58
CA ALA A 197 -2.05 8.51 9.20
C ALA A 197 -3.33 8.45 8.33
N ARG A 198 -3.19 8.57 7.01
CA ARG A 198 -4.29 8.40 6.05
C ARG A 198 -4.91 7.01 6.14
N ALA A 199 -4.07 5.96 6.21
CA ALA A 199 -4.52 4.58 6.35
C ALA A 199 -5.24 4.35 7.68
N LEU A 200 -4.68 4.86 8.80
CA LEU A 200 -5.29 4.77 10.13
C LEU A 200 -6.64 5.48 10.24
N LEU A 201 -6.82 6.60 9.51
CA LEU A 201 -8.10 7.33 9.51
C LEU A 201 -9.21 6.53 8.83
N ASN A 202 -8.87 5.80 7.78
CA ASN A 202 -9.80 4.95 7.03
C ASN A 202 -10.24 3.70 7.81
N ASP A 203 -9.43 3.25 8.79
CA ASP A 203 -9.66 2.04 9.59
C ASP A 203 -9.98 0.78 8.76
N PRO A 204 -9.13 0.40 7.80
CA PRO A 204 -9.37 -0.68 6.86
C PRO A 204 -9.21 -2.05 7.52
N ALA A 205 -9.90 -3.09 6.98
CA ALA A 205 -9.71 -4.48 7.39
C ALA A 205 -8.40 -5.09 6.83
N ILE A 206 -7.96 -4.62 5.66
CA ILE A 206 -6.79 -5.16 4.95
C ILE A 206 -5.79 -4.04 4.68
N ILE A 207 -4.51 -4.32 4.90
CA ILE A 207 -3.42 -3.39 4.65
C ILE A 207 -2.41 -4.01 3.69
N VAL A 208 -2.02 -3.23 2.70
CA VAL A 208 -0.86 -3.51 1.84
C VAL A 208 0.20 -2.47 2.13
N PHE A 209 1.34 -2.90 2.63
CA PHE A 209 2.47 -2.03 2.92
C PHE A 209 3.65 -2.40 2.02
N ASP A 210 4.05 -1.48 1.15
CA ASP A 210 5.27 -1.62 0.33
C ASP A 210 6.39 -0.82 0.99
N GLU A 211 7.37 -1.54 1.59
CA GLU A 211 8.41 -0.94 2.42
C GLU A 211 9.47 -0.21 1.58
N ALA A 212 9.75 1.05 1.94
CA ALA A 212 11.00 1.70 1.60
C ALA A 212 11.42 2.67 2.70
N THR A 213 12.25 2.18 3.58
CA THR A 213 12.93 3.01 4.58
C THR A 213 14.39 3.30 4.21
N SER A 214 14.80 3.03 2.95
CA SER A 214 16.20 3.12 2.50
C SER A 214 16.85 4.50 2.63
N ASP A 215 16.06 5.58 2.69
CA ASP A 215 16.56 6.96 2.73
C ASP A 215 16.17 7.72 4.02
N VAL A 216 15.88 7.01 5.11
CA VAL A 216 15.40 7.58 6.36
C VAL A 216 16.44 7.35 7.46
N ASP A 217 16.65 8.34 8.33
CA ASP A 217 17.51 8.19 9.50
C ASP A 217 16.91 7.22 10.52
N THR A 218 17.76 6.61 11.37
CA THR A 218 17.38 5.54 12.30
C THR A 218 16.26 5.94 13.27
N GLU A 219 16.26 7.17 13.78
CA GLU A 219 15.24 7.65 14.71
C GLU A 219 13.86 7.75 14.03
N THR A 220 13.85 8.24 12.80
CA THR A 220 12.62 8.30 11.98
C THR A 220 12.16 6.90 11.54
N GLU A 221 13.09 5.97 11.28
CA GLU A 221 12.78 4.57 10.97
C GLU A 221 12.07 3.87 12.14
N GLU A 222 12.54 4.06 13.38
CA GLU A 222 11.90 3.53 14.59
C GLU A 222 10.45 4.06 14.73
N LEU A 223 10.24 5.37 14.52
CA LEU A 223 8.90 5.97 14.58
C LEU A 223 7.95 5.44 13.49
N ILE A 224 8.47 5.18 12.29
CA ILE A 224 7.69 4.57 11.20
C ILE A 224 7.31 3.14 11.58
N GLN A 225 8.26 2.35 12.11
CA GLN A 225 8.01 0.97 12.52
C GLN A 225 6.94 0.91 13.64
N GLU A 226 7.07 1.72 14.71
CA GLU A 226 6.04 1.79 15.74
C GLU A 226 4.65 2.17 15.20
N SER A 227 4.62 3.05 14.19
CA SER A 227 3.37 3.47 13.56
C SER A 227 2.78 2.37 12.67
N LEU A 228 3.65 1.60 12.02
CA LEU A 228 3.27 0.44 11.22
C LEU A 228 2.72 -0.67 12.12
N ASP A 229 3.39 -0.99 13.24
CA ASP A 229 2.93 -2.01 14.18
C ASP A 229 1.52 -1.68 14.73
N ARG A 230 1.23 -0.39 14.95
CA ARG A 230 -0.13 0.05 15.33
C ARG A 230 -1.13 -0.06 14.17
N LEU A 231 -0.66 0.19 12.94
CA LEU A 231 -1.52 0.11 11.75
C LEU A 231 -1.92 -1.34 11.46
N ILE A 232 -1.00 -2.30 11.57
CA ILE A 232 -1.25 -3.72 11.26
C ILE A 232 -1.96 -4.47 12.40
N ALA A 233 -1.95 -3.93 13.64
CA ALA A 233 -2.57 -4.59 14.78
C ALA A 233 -4.06 -4.90 14.52
N ASP A 234 -4.45 -6.15 14.75
CA ASP A 234 -5.81 -6.66 14.58
C ASP A 234 -6.34 -6.55 13.13
N ARG A 235 -5.46 -6.43 12.12
CA ARG A 235 -5.81 -6.35 10.69
C ARG A 235 -5.02 -7.34 9.86
N THR A 236 -5.59 -7.75 8.74
CA THR A 236 -4.86 -8.56 7.76
C THR A 236 -3.85 -7.68 7.02
N ALA A 237 -2.57 -8.06 7.04
CA ALA A 237 -1.51 -7.22 6.49
C ALA A 237 -0.63 -8.00 5.49
N PHE A 238 -0.38 -7.38 4.33
CA PHE A 238 0.64 -7.80 3.39
C PHE A 238 1.79 -6.80 3.45
N VAL A 239 2.99 -7.26 3.85
CA VAL A 239 4.18 -6.44 3.98
C VAL A 239 5.21 -6.87 2.94
N ILE A 240 5.47 -6.02 1.94
CA ILE A 240 6.54 -6.27 0.97
C ILE A 240 7.85 -5.79 1.58
N ALA A 241 8.72 -6.75 1.91
CA ALA A 241 9.98 -6.46 2.59
C ALA A 241 11.11 -6.16 1.60
N HIS A 242 11.70 -4.98 1.71
CA HIS A 242 13.03 -4.71 1.20
C HIS A 242 14.11 -5.08 2.22
N ARG A 243 13.79 -4.99 3.51
CA ARG A 243 14.60 -5.52 4.63
C ARG A 243 13.86 -6.68 5.27
N LEU A 244 14.48 -7.85 5.27
CA LEU A 244 13.88 -9.06 5.86
C LEU A 244 13.63 -8.94 7.37
N SER A 245 14.32 -8.01 8.06
CA SER A 245 14.06 -7.69 9.46
C SER A 245 12.64 -7.20 9.73
N THR A 246 12.00 -6.54 8.77
CA THR A 246 10.63 -6.00 8.88
C THR A 246 9.57 -7.12 8.89
N VAL A 247 9.84 -8.22 8.21
CA VAL A 247 8.90 -9.36 8.12
C VAL A 247 9.30 -10.54 9.00
N ARG A 248 10.34 -10.39 9.81
CA ARG A 248 10.84 -11.45 10.68
C ARG A 248 9.76 -11.98 11.64
N ASP A 249 8.98 -11.06 12.19
CA ASP A 249 7.96 -11.37 13.19
C ASP A 249 6.55 -11.52 12.55
N ALA A 250 6.46 -11.64 11.20
CA ALA A 250 5.22 -11.93 10.49
C ALA A 250 4.74 -13.37 10.79
N ASP A 251 3.42 -13.57 10.83
CA ASP A 251 2.79 -14.89 11.05
C ASP A 251 3.18 -15.87 9.96
N ARG A 252 3.36 -15.36 8.74
CA ARG A 252 3.83 -16.12 7.59
C ARG A 252 4.71 -15.27 6.69
N ILE A 253 5.79 -15.86 6.19
CA ILE A 253 6.63 -15.29 5.14
C ILE A 253 6.42 -16.13 3.88
N VAL A 254 6.20 -15.46 2.76
CA VAL A 254 6.05 -16.05 1.43
C VAL A 254 7.20 -15.55 0.58
N VAL A 255 8.02 -16.47 0.07
CA VAL A 255 9.14 -16.17 -0.82
C VAL A 255 8.70 -16.37 -2.25
N MET A 256 8.86 -15.33 -3.05
CA MET A 256 8.52 -15.35 -4.48
C MET A 256 9.76 -15.27 -5.35
N GLU A 257 9.78 -16.09 -6.40
CA GLU A 257 10.77 -16.05 -7.47
C GLU A 257 10.07 -16.27 -8.82
N ASP A 258 10.41 -15.45 -9.83
CA ASP A 258 9.88 -15.54 -11.19
C ASP A 258 8.33 -15.70 -11.25
N GLY A 259 7.61 -14.94 -10.41
CA GLY A 259 6.15 -14.92 -10.39
C GLY A 259 5.49 -16.05 -9.61
N THR A 260 6.25 -16.98 -9.02
CA THR A 260 5.74 -18.15 -8.28
C THR A 260 6.10 -18.07 -6.79
N VAL A 261 5.35 -18.78 -5.95
CA VAL A 261 5.72 -18.99 -4.55
C VAL A 261 6.64 -20.20 -4.46
N VAL A 262 7.88 -19.98 -3.99
CA VAL A 262 8.90 -21.05 -3.85
C VAL A 262 9.01 -21.57 -2.43
N GLU A 263 8.82 -20.71 -1.42
CA GLU A 263 8.87 -21.09 0.00
C GLU A 263 7.77 -20.36 0.78
N SER A 264 7.24 -20.98 1.82
CA SER A 264 6.31 -20.35 2.76
C SER A 264 6.43 -20.95 4.15
N GLY A 265 6.49 -20.13 5.19
CA GLY A 265 6.60 -20.57 6.59
C GLY A 265 6.88 -19.40 7.51
N THR A 266 7.18 -19.68 8.78
CA THR A 266 7.70 -18.69 9.72
C THR A 266 9.18 -18.41 9.47
N HIS A 267 9.71 -17.34 10.05
CA HIS A 267 11.13 -17.01 9.97
C HIS A 267 12.04 -18.20 10.37
N ASP A 268 11.73 -18.83 11.49
CA ASP A 268 12.55 -19.94 12.02
C ASP A 268 12.44 -21.20 11.14
N ASP A 269 11.25 -21.51 10.61
CA ASP A 269 11.02 -22.62 9.70
C ASP A 269 11.81 -22.45 8.40
N LEU A 270 11.78 -21.27 7.81
CA LEU A 270 12.46 -20.96 6.56
C LEU A 270 13.99 -20.93 6.72
N LEU A 271 14.49 -20.44 7.84
CA LEU A 271 15.93 -20.54 8.13
C LEU A 271 16.38 -21.99 8.29
N ALA A 272 15.57 -22.84 8.94
CA ALA A 272 15.88 -24.25 9.14
C ALA A 272 15.86 -25.07 7.82
N GLN A 273 15.16 -24.59 6.80
CA GLN A 273 15.13 -25.22 5.46
C GLN A 273 16.41 -24.97 4.67
N GLU A 274 17.24 -23.98 5.06
CA GLU A 274 18.47 -23.56 4.36
C GLU A 274 18.24 -23.25 2.86
N GLY A 275 17.04 -22.77 2.50
CA GLY A 275 16.62 -22.47 1.14
C GLY A 275 16.86 -21.01 0.71
N ASP A 276 16.02 -20.52 -0.21
CA ASP A 276 16.14 -19.18 -0.80
C ASP A 276 15.99 -18.08 0.24
N TYR A 277 15.06 -18.24 1.20
CA TYR A 277 14.92 -17.29 2.31
C TYR A 277 16.18 -17.19 3.16
N ALA A 278 16.77 -18.33 3.52
CA ALA A 278 18.00 -18.36 4.31
C ALA A 278 19.18 -17.70 3.56
N ALA A 279 19.26 -17.92 2.24
CA ALA A 279 20.26 -17.26 1.40
C ALA A 279 20.06 -15.74 1.33
N LEU A 280 18.82 -15.28 1.16
CA LEU A 280 18.47 -13.85 1.18
C LEU A 280 18.77 -13.21 2.54
N TRP A 281 18.46 -13.90 3.64
CA TRP A 281 18.75 -13.42 4.99
C TRP A 281 20.23 -13.27 5.23
N ALA A 282 21.04 -14.28 4.87
CA ALA A 282 22.50 -14.24 4.99
C ALA A 282 23.12 -13.09 4.16
N ALA A 283 22.63 -12.91 2.92
CA ALA A 283 23.12 -11.83 2.05
C ALA A 283 22.82 -10.43 2.60
N GLN A 284 21.69 -10.23 3.29
CA GLN A 284 21.38 -8.95 3.94
C GLN A 284 22.18 -8.75 5.23
N ALA A 285 22.43 -9.81 6.00
CA ALA A 285 23.24 -9.74 7.21
C ALA A 285 24.71 -9.37 6.92
N ASP A 286 25.26 -9.82 5.78
CA ASP A 286 26.62 -9.49 5.33
C ASP A 286 26.74 -8.03 4.84
N GLN A 287 25.66 -7.39 4.43
CA GLN A 287 25.66 -5.98 4.00
C GLN A 287 25.76 -4.98 5.13
N GLY A 288 25.63 -5.38 6.43
CA GLY A 288 25.79 -4.60 7.66
C GLY A 288 25.29 -3.13 7.60
N PRO A 289 25.03 -2.40 8.67
CA PRO A 289 24.66 -1.01 8.57
C PRO A 289 25.73 -0.26 7.77
N GLU A 290 25.36 0.35 6.63
CA GLU A 290 26.26 1.09 5.75
C GLU A 290 27.16 2.00 6.59
N ARG A 291 28.46 1.72 6.55
CA ARG A 291 29.46 2.64 7.11
C ARG A 291 29.34 3.96 6.34
N PRO A 292 29.12 5.10 7.01
CA PRO A 292 29.16 6.37 6.34
C PRO A 292 30.53 6.49 5.65
N LEU A 293 30.50 6.72 4.34
CA LEU A 293 31.69 7.03 3.55
C LEU A 293 32.36 8.26 4.18
N ALA A 294 33.49 8.04 4.85
CA ALA A 294 34.36 9.12 5.32
C ALA A 294 34.91 9.83 4.11
N GLY A 295 34.52 11.08 3.90
CA GLY A 295 35.01 11.99 2.90
C GLY A 295 34.94 13.42 3.39
#